data_1ed6598a44805e80cdfd9896fcfdd4af
#
_entry.id   1ed6598a44805e80cdfd9896fcfdd4af
#
_cell.length_a   1.000
_cell.length_b   1.000
_cell.length_c   1.000
_cell.angle_alpha   90.00
_cell.angle_beta   90.00
_cell.angle_gamma   90.00
#
_symmetry.space_group_name_H-M   'P 1'
#
loop_
_entity.id
_entity.type
_entity.pdbx_description
1 polymer ?
#
loop_
_entity_poly.entity_id
_entity_poly.type
_entity_poly.pdbx_seq_one_letter_code
_entity_poly.pdbx_strand_id
1 'polypeptide(L)'
;AHLTYNDHYFQSGKKSFHFVRQKTEDRCDMEVVIPIIPPLQTILDQIAAPPIKGSLVFPGIYGDAQTPIEKRKRVAMENQNIKKRVRRLVKSMGWEVQPSCTWCRHSFATNLTHAGVPHNYISESMGHSVDSNITNRYIDAFPLAQQMEFNSRLLKLNDDTDILEELKGLTPEQLKVLIALAKNA
;
A
#
# COMPACT_ATOMS: atom_id res chain seq x y z
N ALA A 1 3.86 -4.13 -10.07
CA ALA A 1 3.62 -4.28 -11.50
C ALA A 1 3.14 -5.69 -11.87
N HIS A 2 3.55 -6.73 -11.12
CA HIS A 2 3.17 -8.13 -11.40
C HIS A 2 1.90 -8.60 -10.68
N LEU A 3 1.21 -7.72 -9.97
CA LEU A 3 -0.01 -8.09 -9.26
C LEU A 3 -1.09 -8.48 -10.26
N THR A 4 -1.67 -9.68 -10.07
CA THR A 4 -2.72 -10.24 -10.94
C THR A 4 -3.97 -10.56 -10.13
N TYR A 5 -5.10 -10.62 -10.81
CA TYR A 5 -6.34 -11.18 -10.28
C TYR A 5 -6.25 -12.71 -10.33
N ASN A 6 -5.59 -13.30 -9.34
CA ASN A 6 -5.40 -14.74 -9.22
C ASN A 6 -6.60 -15.44 -8.55
N ASP A 7 -6.53 -16.76 -8.40
CA ASP A 7 -7.60 -17.55 -7.81
C ASP A 7 -7.93 -17.15 -6.38
N HIS A 8 -6.92 -16.84 -5.57
CA HIS A 8 -7.10 -16.39 -4.19
C HIS A 8 -7.91 -15.10 -4.08
N TYR A 9 -7.74 -14.17 -5.04
CA TYR A 9 -8.55 -12.96 -5.10
C TYR A 9 -10.06 -13.28 -5.22
N PHE A 10 -10.42 -14.20 -6.10
CA PHE A 10 -11.82 -14.59 -6.28
C PHE A 10 -12.34 -15.45 -5.14
N GLN A 11 -11.54 -16.39 -4.61
CA GLN A 11 -11.88 -17.24 -3.48
C GLN A 11 -12.10 -16.45 -2.19
N SER A 12 -11.36 -15.36 -1.97
CA SER A 12 -11.56 -14.44 -0.85
C SER A 12 -12.83 -13.57 -0.98
N GLY A 13 -13.60 -13.72 -2.04
CA GLY A 13 -14.72 -12.82 -2.36
C GLY A 13 -14.25 -11.42 -2.74
N LYS A 14 -13.11 -11.32 -3.42
CA LYS A 14 -12.45 -10.05 -3.84
C LYS A 14 -11.98 -9.19 -2.66
N LYS A 15 -11.67 -9.81 -1.51
CA LYS A 15 -11.29 -9.11 -0.28
C LYS A 15 -9.78 -9.07 -0.02
N SER A 16 -8.98 -9.80 -0.80
CA SER A 16 -7.53 -9.79 -0.67
C SER A 16 -6.81 -10.12 -1.95
N PHE A 17 -5.62 -9.55 -2.13
CA PHE A 17 -4.65 -10.01 -3.11
C PHE A 17 -3.63 -10.91 -2.43
N HIS A 18 -3.16 -11.92 -3.15
CA HIS A 18 -2.11 -12.84 -2.73
C HIS A 18 -1.02 -12.88 -3.78
N PHE A 19 0.23 -12.78 -3.37
CA PHE A 19 1.36 -12.89 -4.30
C PHE A 19 2.65 -13.31 -3.60
N VAL A 20 3.53 -13.97 -4.33
CA VAL A 20 4.90 -14.26 -3.91
C VAL A 20 5.83 -13.16 -4.43
N ARG A 21 6.77 -12.73 -3.61
CA ARG A 21 7.73 -11.67 -3.98
C ARG A 21 8.76 -12.21 -4.95
N GLN A 22 8.86 -11.66 -6.15
CA GLN A 22 9.84 -12.07 -7.17
C GLN A 22 11.30 -12.07 -6.69
N LYS A 23 11.68 -11.13 -5.82
CA LYS A 23 13.06 -11.04 -5.31
C LYS A 23 13.45 -12.23 -4.43
N THR A 24 12.50 -12.92 -3.86
CA THR A 24 12.71 -14.03 -2.91
C THR A 24 12.08 -15.33 -3.38
N GLU A 25 11.52 -15.37 -4.59
CA GLU A 25 10.87 -16.52 -5.20
C GLU A 25 11.76 -17.77 -5.17
N ASP A 26 13.05 -17.59 -5.48
CA ASP A 26 14.04 -18.70 -5.46
C ASP A 26 14.49 -19.13 -4.06
N ARG A 27 14.11 -18.39 -3.01
CA ARG A 27 14.62 -18.62 -1.65
C ARG A 27 13.54 -18.87 -0.61
N CYS A 28 12.34 -18.41 -0.87
CA CYS A 28 11.23 -18.49 0.08
C CYS A 28 9.90 -18.32 -0.66
N ASP A 29 9.05 -19.33 -0.58
CA ASP A 29 7.69 -19.34 -1.13
C ASP A 29 6.70 -18.54 -0.25
N MET A 30 7.19 -17.54 0.49
CA MET A 30 6.33 -16.80 1.40
C MET A 30 5.33 -15.94 0.63
N GLU A 31 4.07 -16.29 0.78
CA GLU A 31 2.96 -15.54 0.23
C GLU A 31 2.70 -14.28 1.05
N VAL A 32 2.54 -13.16 0.36
CA VAL A 32 2.12 -11.89 0.95
C VAL A 32 0.64 -11.70 0.67
N VAL A 33 -0.12 -11.49 1.73
CA VAL A 33 -1.55 -11.18 1.67
C VAL A 33 -1.76 -9.68 1.82
N ILE A 34 -2.49 -9.08 0.88
CA ILE A 34 -2.90 -7.67 0.97
C ILE A 34 -4.42 -7.65 1.17
N PRO A 35 -4.92 -7.40 2.38
CA PRO A 35 -6.34 -7.23 2.63
C PRO A 35 -6.84 -5.93 1.99
N ILE A 36 -7.99 -6.00 1.31
CA ILE A 36 -8.60 -4.86 0.62
C ILE A 36 -9.58 -4.19 1.58
N ILE A 37 -9.11 -3.17 2.27
CA ILE A 37 -9.92 -2.31 3.12
C ILE A 37 -10.70 -1.30 2.27
N PRO A 38 -11.84 -0.72 2.76
CA PRO A 38 -12.69 0.15 1.94
C PRO A 38 -11.97 1.29 1.22
N PRO A 39 -11.04 2.06 1.82
CA PRO A 39 -10.31 3.09 1.09
C PRO A 39 -9.42 2.55 -0.03
N LEU A 40 -8.82 1.37 0.15
CA LEU A 40 -8.07 0.73 -0.92
C LEU A 40 -8.99 0.28 -2.06
N GLN A 41 -10.19 -0.24 -1.74
CA GLN A 41 -11.20 -0.57 -2.75
C GLN A 41 -11.58 0.65 -3.58
N THR A 42 -11.86 1.80 -2.94
CA THR A 42 -12.16 3.05 -3.63
C THR A 42 -11.07 3.46 -4.63
N ILE A 43 -9.79 3.29 -4.25
CA ILE A 43 -8.66 3.57 -5.14
C ILE A 43 -8.62 2.55 -6.30
N LEU A 44 -8.81 1.28 -6.02
CA LEU A 44 -8.82 0.23 -7.05
C LEU A 44 -9.94 0.44 -8.07
N ASP A 45 -11.12 0.84 -7.62
CA ASP A 45 -12.26 1.13 -8.50
C ASP A 45 -11.97 2.27 -9.50
N GLN A 46 -11.06 3.19 -9.14
CA GLN A 46 -10.67 4.31 -10.00
C GLN A 46 -9.55 3.98 -10.99
N ILE A 47 -8.58 3.15 -10.60
CA ILE A 47 -7.33 2.99 -11.35
C ILE A 47 -6.98 1.57 -11.77
N ALA A 48 -7.64 0.56 -11.19
CA ALA A 48 -7.37 -0.83 -11.54
C ALA A 48 -8.11 -1.26 -12.82
N ALA A 49 -7.54 -2.20 -13.54
CA ALA A 49 -8.24 -2.84 -14.65
C ALA A 49 -9.40 -3.71 -14.15
N PRO A 50 -10.42 -3.98 -14.98
CA PRO A 50 -11.50 -4.90 -14.63
C PRO A 50 -10.96 -6.24 -14.11
N PRO A 51 -11.57 -6.81 -13.06
CA PRO A 51 -11.09 -8.04 -12.44
C PRO A 51 -11.40 -9.27 -13.29
N ILE A 52 -10.50 -9.58 -14.21
CA ILE A 52 -10.52 -10.77 -15.04
C ILE A 52 -9.45 -11.73 -14.52
N LYS A 53 -9.81 -13.01 -14.32
CA LYS A 53 -8.88 -14.03 -13.82
C LYS A 53 -7.61 -14.10 -14.65
N GLY A 54 -6.46 -14.03 -13.99
CA GLY A 54 -5.13 -14.06 -14.60
C GLY A 54 -4.67 -12.74 -15.20
N SER A 55 -5.54 -11.72 -15.31
CA SER A 55 -5.14 -10.41 -15.82
C SER A 55 -4.36 -9.60 -14.77
N LEU A 56 -3.56 -8.66 -15.26
CA LEU A 56 -2.85 -7.70 -14.41
C LEU A 56 -3.83 -6.71 -13.79
N VAL A 57 -3.63 -6.37 -12.52
CA VAL A 57 -4.39 -5.31 -11.84
C VAL A 57 -4.07 -3.93 -12.44
N PHE A 58 -2.79 -3.70 -12.82
CA PHE A 58 -2.32 -2.43 -13.39
C PHE A 58 -1.56 -2.64 -14.71
N PRO A 59 -2.24 -3.02 -15.81
CA PRO A 59 -1.58 -3.30 -17.09
C PRO A 59 -0.88 -2.06 -17.67
N GLY A 60 -1.39 -0.86 -17.42
CA GLY A 60 -0.83 0.39 -17.91
C GLY A 60 0.62 0.66 -17.48
N ILE A 61 1.10 0.02 -16.41
CA ILE A 61 2.51 0.14 -15.98
C ILE A 61 3.45 -0.41 -17.05
N TYR A 62 3.06 -1.47 -17.73
CA TYR A 62 3.88 -2.06 -18.80
C TYR A 62 3.72 -1.35 -20.15
N GLY A 63 2.57 -0.70 -20.39
CA GLY A 63 2.24 -0.14 -21.69
C GLY A 63 2.41 -1.19 -22.80
N ASP A 64 3.14 -0.86 -23.85
CA ASP A 64 3.38 -1.73 -25.01
C ASP A 64 4.56 -2.69 -24.84
N ALA A 65 5.19 -2.74 -23.67
CA ALA A 65 6.35 -3.58 -23.41
C ALA A 65 6.01 -5.07 -23.49
N GLN A 66 6.68 -5.79 -24.40
CA GLN A 66 6.46 -7.22 -24.62
C GLN A 66 7.52 -8.06 -23.91
N THR A 67 8.76 -7.65 -23.99
CA THR A 67 9.89 -8.44 -23.44
C THR A 67 10.08 -8.20 -21.94
N PRO A 68 10.64 -9.17 -21.19
CA PRO A 68 10.97 -8.99 -19.78
C PRO A 68 11.90 -7.79 -19.52
N ILE A 69 12.81 -7.51 -20.45
CA ILE A 69 13.74 -6.38 -20.33
C ILE A 69 13.01 -5.05 -20.46
N GLU A 70 12.10 -4.92 -21.42
CA GLU A 70 11.27 -3.72 -21.60
C GLU A 70 10.34 -3.51 -20.39
N LYS A 71 9.70 -4.58 -19.90
CA LYS A 71 8.87 -4.53 -18.69
C LYS A 71 9.64 -4.01 -17.48
N ARG A 72 10.89 -4.48 -17.28
CA ARG A 72 11.76 -3.97 -16.20
C ARG A 72 12.08 -2.48 -16.37
N LYS A 73 12.40 -2.05 -17.60
CA LYS A 73 12.65 -0.62 -17.91
C LYS A 73 11.42 0.23 -17.61
N ARG A 74 10.22 -0.21 -18.00
CA ARG A 74 8.96 0.48 -17.72
C ARG A 74 8.70 0.62 -16.21
N VAL A 75 8.88 -0.45 -15.44
CA VAL A 75 8.75 -0.41 -13.98
C VAL A 75 9.75 0.56 -13.35
N ALA A 76 11.00 0.56 -13.81
CA ALA A 76 12.02 1.48 -13.30
C ALA A 76 11.66 2.95 -13.62
N MET A 77 11.16 3.21 -14.82
CA MET A 77 10.71 4.53 -15.24
C MET A 77 9.51 5.01 -14.40
N GLU A 78 8.52 4.14 -14.18
CA GLU A 78 7.34 4.50 -13.39
C GLU A 78 7.69 4.75 -11.92
N ASN A 79 8.62 3.99 -11.35
CA ASN A 79 9.16 4.27 -10.01
C ASN A 79 9.81 5.66 -9.93
N GLN A 80 10.52 6.10 -10.98
CA GLN A 80 11.07 7.46 -11.02
C GLN A 80 9.96 8.53 -11.16
N ASN A 81 8.94 8.25 -11.94
CA ASN A 81 7.79 9.14 -12.08
C ASN A 81 7.05 9.32 -10.75
N ILE A 82 6.78 8.23 -10.03
CA ILE A 82 6.18 8.26 -8.69
C ILE A 82 7.03 9.12 -7.75
N LYS A 83 8.35 8.89 -7.69
CA LYS A 83 9.26 9.69 -6.86
C LYS A 83 9.18 11.18 -7.18
N LYS A 84 9.17 11.54 -8.49
CA LYS A 84 9.06 12.94 -8.93
C LYS A 84 7.73 13.57 -8.49
N ARG A 85 6.62 12.85 -8.67
CA ARG A 85 5.27 13.31 -8.28
C ARG A 85 5.17 13.54 -6.77
N VAL A 86 5.61 12.56 -5.98
CA VAL A 86 5.60 12.66 -4.51
C VAL A 86 6.48 13.81 -4.01
N ARG A 87 7.67 14.01 -4.58
CA ARG A 87 8.53 15.14 -4.23
C ARG A 87 7.90 16.50 -4.56
N ARG A 88 7.18 16.60 -5.69
CA ARG A 88 6.44 17.83 -6.04
C ARG A 88 5.33 18.11 -5.03
N LEU A 89 4.56 17.08 -4.67
CA LEU A 89 3.50 17.18 -3.66
C LEU A 89 4.06 17.65 -2.31
N VAL A 90 5.10 17.00 -1.82
CA VAL A 90 5.73 17.35 -0.52
C VAL A 90 6.27 18.78 -0.55
N LYS A 91 6.87 19.21 -1.67
CA LYS A 91 7.33 20.59 -1.84
C LYS A 91 6.16 21.58 -1.85
N SER A 92 5.04 21.24 -2.47
CA SER A 92 3.84 22.12 -2.47
C SER A 92 3.22 22.25 -1.07
N MET A 93 3.46 21.28 -0.19
CA MET A 93 3.07 21.33 1.23
C MET A 93 4.06 22.10 2.12
N GLY A 94 5.14 22.67 1.53
CA GLY A 94 6.17 23.40 2.27
C GLY A 94 7.15 22.50 3.06
N TRP A 95 7.19 21.19 2.80
CA TRP A 95 8.07 20.29 3.49
C TRP A 95 9.42 20.16 2.79
N GLU A 96 10.50 20.37 3.53
CA GLU A 96 11.90 20.28 3.03
C GLU A 96 12.46 18.86 3.09
N VAL A 97 11.66 17.84 2.79
CA VAL A 97 12.08 16.45 2.81
C VAL A 97 12.07 15.84 1.41
N GLN A 98 12.87 14.81 1.21
CA GLN A 98 12.93 14.08 -0.06
C GLN A 98 12.42 12.64 0.12
N PRO A 99 11.10 12.43 0.07
CA PRO A 99 10.54 11.10 0.29
C PRO A 99 10.93 10.15 -0.84
N SER A 100 10.99 8.88 -0.48
CA SER A 100 11.18 7.77 -1.41
C SER A 100 10.08 6.73 -1.22
N CYS A 101 9.92 5.82 -2.17
CA CYS A 101 8.96 4.72 -2.02
C CYS A 101 9.24 3.84 -0.78
N THR A 102 10.46 3.85 -0.27
CA THR A 102 10.85 3.15 0.96
C THR A 102 10.18 3.78 2.20
N TRP A 103 9.89 5.07 2.17
CA TRP A 103 9.18 5.74 3.27
C TRP A 103 7.80 5.17 3.52
N CYS A 104 7.06 4.83 2.46
CA CYS A 104 5.75 4.17 2.62
C CYS A 104 5.87 2.87 3.42
N ARG A 105 6.94 2.11 3.17
CA ARG A 105 7.23 0.88 3.88
C ARG A 105 7.59 1.13 5.34
N HIS A 106 8.41 2.14 5.62
CA HIS A 106 8.75 2.54 6.99
C HIS A 106 7.52 3.05 7.74
N SER A 107 6.73 3.92 7.12
CA SER A 107 5.50 4.45 7.71
C SER A 107 4.51 3.34 8.02
N PHE A 108 4.32 2.38 7.10
CA PHE A 108 3.48 1.21 7.34
C PHE A 108 3.91 0.46 8.61
N ALA A 109 5.19 0.09 8.70
CA ALA A 109 5.71 -0.65 9.86
C ALA A 109 5.61 0.15 11.16
N THR A 110 6.04 1.40 11.14
CA THR A 110 6.05 2.27 12.32
C THR A 110 4.65 2.55 12.83
N ASN A 111 3.73 2.93 11.92
CA ASN A 111 2.38 3.27 12.30
C ASN A 111 1.61 2.06 12.84
N LEU A 112 1.73 0.90 12.22
CA LEU A 112 1.12 -0.32 12.77
C LEU A 112 1.72 -0.73 14.11
N THR A 113 3.03 -0.55 14.31
CA THR A 113 3.67 -0.79 15.62
C THR A 113 3.10 0.14 16.68
N HIS A 114 2.97 1.44 16.39
CA HIS A 114 2.36 2.42 17.31
C HIS A 114 0.88 2.13 17.57
N ALA A 115 0.17 1.57 16.59
CA ALA A 115 -1.22 1.12 16.74
C ALA A 115 -1.36 -0.22 17.50
N GLY A 116 -0.27 -0.77 18.05
CA GLY A 116 -0.28 -2.01 18.83
C GLY A 116 -0.52 -3.28 18.01
N VAL A 117 -0.21 -3.24 16.71
CA VAL A 117 -0.34 -4.43 15.85
C VAL A 117 0.85 -5.38 16.10
N PRO A 118 0.63 -6.70 16.17
CA PRO A 118 1.68 -7.68 16.39
C PRO A 118 2.81 -7.59 15.35
N HIS A 119 4.06 -7.61 15.82
CA HIS A 119 5.23 -7.47 14.96
C HIS A 119 5.37 -8.57 13.91
N ASN A 120 4.96 -9.81 14.23
CA ASN A 120 4.96 -10.92 13.27
C ASN A 120 4.01 -10.63 12.10
N TYR A 121 2.81 -10.08 12.34
CA TYR A 121 1.91 -9.64 11.26
C TYR A 121 2.55 -8.58 10.36
N ILE A 122 3.19 -7.57 10.96
CA ILE A 122 3.88 -6.52 10.21
C ILE A 122 4.98 -7.12 9.34
N SER A 123 5.77 -8.04 9.88
CA SER A 123 6.84 -8.75 9.18
C SER A 123 6.31 -9.57 8.00
N GLU A 124 5.25 -10.35 8.20
CA GLU A 124 4.58 -11.13 7.14
C GLU A 124 4.04 -10.22 6.03
N SER A 125 3.29 -9.17 6.41
CA SER A 125 2.73 -8.20 5.45
C SER A 125 3.80 -7.50 4.62
N MET A 126 5.00 -7.33 5.18
CA MET A 126 6.16 -6.81 4.47
C MET A 126 6.90 -7.86 3.65
N GLY A 127 6.48 -9.12 3.71
CA GLY A 127 7.12 -10.25 3.03
C GLY A 127 8.55 -10.45 3.50
N HIS A 128 8.84 -10.25 4.77
CA HIS A 128 10.10 -10.68 5.37
C HIS A 128 9.99 -12.18 5.65
N SER A 129 11.06 -12.93 5.38
CA SER A 129 11.16 -14.30 5.87
C SER A 129 11.03 -14.24 7.38
N VAL A 130 10.10 -15.03 7.91
CA VAL A 130 9.97 -15.20 9.35
C VAL A 130 11.31 -15.76 9.82
N ASP A 131 12.00 -14.98 10.65
CA ASP A 131 13.26 -15.43 11.23
C ASP A 131 13.10 -16.83 11.79
N SER A 132 14.20 -17.61 11.75
CA SER A 132 14.34 -19.02 12.08
C SER A 132 13.89 -19.42 13.51
N ASN A 133 13.03 -18.64 14.13
CA ASN A 133 12.40 -18.99 15.38
C ASN A 133 11.42 -20.15 15.11
N ILE A 134 11.76 -21.33 15.57
CA ILE A 134 11.03 -22.57 15.38
C ILE A 134 9.54 -22.39 15.70
N THR A 135 9.22 -21.59 16.69
CA THR A 135 7.85 -21.27 17.13
C THR A 135 7.00 -20.66 16.02
N ASN A 136 7.57 -19.79 15.18
CA ASN A 136 6.83 -19.11 14.10
C ASN A 136 6.40 -20.07 12.97
N ARG A 137 7.00 -21.27 12.88
CA ARG A 137 6.60 -22.30 11.90
C ARG A 137 5.31 -23.04 12.28
N TYR A 138 4.87 -22.89 13.53
CA TYR A 138 3.66 -23.53 14.07
C TYR A 138 2.50 -22.56 14.25
N ILE A 139 2.70 -21.28 13.94
CA ILE A 139 1.66 -20.26 14.02
C ILE A 139 1.02 -20.10 12.64
N ASP A 140 -0.27 -20.35 12.56
CA ASP A 140 -1.05 -20.13 11.34
C ASP A 140 -1.06 -18.64 10.96
N ALA A 141 -1.21 -18.36 9.67
CA ALA A 141 -1.39 -17.00 9.18
C ALA A 141 -2.60 -16.33 9.83
N PHE A 142 -2.52 -15.03 10.06
CA PHE A 142 -3.63 -14.28 10.65
C PHE A 142 -4.89 -14.38 9.78
N PRO A 143 -6.08 -14.63 10.38
CA PRO A 143 -7.35 -14.65 9.64
C PRO A 143 -7.56 -13.34 8.87
N LEU A 144 -8.14 -13.41 7.66
CA LEU A 144 -8.32 -12.24 6.81
C LEU A 144 -9.09 -11.10 7.50
N ALA A 145 -10.10 -11.43 8.31
CA ALA A 145 -10.84 -10.43 9.08
C ALA A 145 -9.94 -9.64 10.04
N GLN A 146 -9.00 -10.32 10.70
CA GLN A 146 -8.04 -9.71 11.60
C GLN A 146 -7.00 -8.87 10.84
N GLN A 147 -6.55 -9.36 9.68
CA GLN A 147 -5.66 -8.59 8.80
C GLN A 147 -6.32 -7.30 8.31
N MET A 148 -7.62 -7.34 7.97
CA MET A 148 -8.40 -6.16 7.60
C MET A 148 -8.51 -5.17 8.77
N GLU A 149 -8.75 -5.67 9.97
CA GLU A 149 -8.80 -4.84 11.18
C GLU A 149 -7.45 -4.17 11.46
N PHE A 150 -6.34 -4.91 11.40
CA PHE A 150 -5.00 -4.36 11.58
C PHE A 150 -4.69 -3.26 10.57
N ASN A 151 -4.99 -3.48 9.28
CA ASN A 151 -4.75 -2.47 8.25
C ASN A 151 -5.67 -1.25 8.40
N SER A 152 -6.87 -1.42 8.94
CA SER A 152 -7.77 -0.29 9.20
C SER A 152 -7.22 0.67 10.27
N ARG A 153 -6.35 0.18 11.16
CA ARG A 153 -5.71 1.03 12.18
C ARG A 153 -4.78 2.08 11.57
N LEU A 154 -4.23 1.84 10.37
CA LEU A 154 -3.44 2.86 9.64
C LEU A 154 -4.24 4.13 9.36
N LEU A 155 -5.57 4.03 9.27
CA LEU A 155 -6.46 5.14 8.97
C LEU A 155 -6.99 5.82 10.25
N LYS A 156 -6.88 5.15 11.40
CA LYS A 156 -7.31 5.67 12.70
C LYS A 156 -6.20 6.41 13.45
N LEU A 157 -5.02 6.54 12.85
CA LEU A 157 -3.89 7.26 13.44
C LEU A 157 -4.14 8.77 13.53
N ASN A 158 -5.15 9.25 12.81
CA ASN A 158 -5.73 10.55 13.03
C ASN A 158 -7.18 10.31 13.44
N ASP A 159 -7.44 10.14 14.72
CA ASP A 159 -8.83 10.26 15.20
C ASP A 159 -9.36 11.60 14.70
N ASP A 160 -10.59 11.58 14.17
CA ASP A 160 -11.27 12.78 13.63
C ASP A 160 -11.28 13.96 14.64
N THR A 161 -11.04 13.70 15.91
CA THR A 161 -10.84 14.68 16.97
C THR A 161 -9.61 15.55 16.75
N ASP A 162 -8.46 14.98 16.34
CA ASP A 162 -7.24 15.75 16.13
C ASP A 162 -7.34 16.64 14.88
N ILE A 163 -7.90 16.11 13.79
CA ILE A 163 -8.14 16.90 12.58
C ILE A 163 -9.16 18.02 12.82
N LEU A 164 -10.21 17.73 13.59
CA LEU A 164 -11.21 18.74 13.96
C LEU A 164 -10.63 19.80 14.91
N GLU A 165 -9.73 19.45 15.80
CA GLU A 165 -9.03 20.41 16.67
C GLU A 165 -8.00 21.23 15.88
N GLU A 166 -7.22 20.60 14.99
CA GLU A 166 -6.34 21.33 14.08
C GLU A 166 -7.12 22.26 13.13
N LEU A 167 -8.26 21.81 12.60
CA LEU A 167 -9.12 22.66 11.77
C LEU A 167 -9.74 23.81 12.55
N LYS A 168 -10.07 23.63 13.83
CA LYS A 168 -10.54 24.72 14.72
C LYS A 168 -9.46 25.75 15.03
N GLY A 169 -8.19 25.37 14.99
CA GLY A 169 -7.04 26.26 15.15
C GLY A 169 -6.66 27.06 13.91
N LEU A 170 -7.23 26.75 12.75
CA LEU A 170 -6.93 27.44 11.49
C LEU A 170 -7.70 28.75 11.36
N THR A 171 -7.03 29.78 10.83
CA THR A 171 -7.69 31.03 10.47
C THR A 171 -8.65 30.83 9.28
N PRO A 172 -9.67 31.69 9.11
CA PRO A 172 -10.59 31.63 7.96
C PRO A 172 -9.88 31.68 6.60
N GLU A 173 -8.73 32.35 6.52
CA GLU A 173 -7.92 32.40 5.30
C GLU A 173 -7.20 31.07 5.02
N GLN A 174 -6.66 30.42 6.04
CA GLN A 174 -6.03 29.09 5.91
C GLN A 174 -7.06 28.03 5.51
N LEU A 175 -8.28 28.09 6.06
CA LEU A 175 -9.38 27.21 5.66
C LEU A 175 -9.78 27.41 4.19
N LYS A 176 -9.82 28.67 3.70
CA LYS A 176 -10.12 28.95 2.28
C LYS A 176 -9.06 28.37 1.35
N VAL A 177 -7.78 28.44 1.71
CA VAL A 177 -6.68 27.86 0.93
C VAL A 177 -6.80 26.32 0.89
N LEU A 178 -7.09 25.68 2.01
CA LEU A 178 -7.30 24.23 2.08
C LEU A 178 -8.48 23.76 1.23
N ILE A 179 -9.61 24.50 1.26
CA ILE A 179 -10.79 24.20 0.46
C ILE A 179 -10.50 24.41 -1.04
N ALA A 180 -9.72 25.43 -1.39
CA ALA A 180 -9.31 25.67 -2.78
C ALA A 180 -8.39 24.58 -3.32
N LEU A 181 -7.46 24.06 -2.50
CA LEU A 181 -6.58 22.95 -2.85
C LEU A 181 -7.38 21.63 -3.00
N ALA A 182 -8.34 21.39 -2.14
CA ALA A 182 -9.19 20.19 -2.21
C ALA A 182 -10.15 20.18 -3.41
N LYS A 183 -10.53 21.35 -3.94
CA LYS A 183 -11.38 21.48 -5.15
C LYS A 183 -10.61 21.34 -6.45
N ASN A 184 -9.29 21.47 -6.42
CA ASN A 184 -8.40 21.40 -7.59
C ASN A 184 -7.57 20.09 -7.60
N ALA A 185 -7.81 19.15 -6.69
CA ALA A 185 -7.24 17.81 -6.62
C ALA A 185 -8.20 16.78 -7.21
#